data_b3b48f8bd984cfb653b501cf9275707a
#
_entry.id   b3b48f8bd984cfb653b501cf9275707a
#
_cell.length_a   1.000
_cell.length_b   1.000
_cell.length_c   1.000
_cell.angle_alpha   90.00
_cell.angle_beta   90.00
_cell.angle_gamma   90.00
#
_symmetry.space_group_name_H-M   'P 1'
#
loop_
_entity.id
_entity.type
_entity.pdbx_description
1 polymer ?
#
loop_
_entity_poly.entity_id
_entity_poly.type
_entity_poly.pdbx_seq_one_letter_code
_entity_poly.pdbx_strand_id
1 'polypeptide(L)'
;TEVYAGVKLGISEPYSDGPDEGTFMATAELSPMASPDFEMGPPGIKAIELGRIIDRGIRESGLIDFKKLCIEEGKKVWSVYLDLYAVNDDGNLIDVAALAALIALANAKLPVYNEKEEKIEHKLSKTPLPLNKDALAFNITLHKIGDTIIADPSREEEEISDARMSIAISDNDGEIRITSVQKGKDIPLSTDEMEKIFSMIEDKSKELVPALLKYVWGK
;
A
#
# COMPACT_ATOMS: atom_id res chain seq x y z
N THR A 1 -14.81 7.24 -3.41
CA THR A 1 -13.36 7.57 -3.43
C THR A 1 -12.69 6.91 -4.63
N GLU A 2 -11.82 7.63 -5.35
CA GLU A 2 -11.13 7.15 -6.55
C GLU A 2 -9.64 7.49 -6.48
N VAL A 3 -8.78 6.48 -6.72
CA VAL A 3 -7.32 6.61 -6.70
C VAL A 3 -6.73 5.98 -7.95
N TYR A 4 -5.84 6.71 -8.62
CA TYR A 4 -4.97 6.14 -9.65
C TYR A 4 -3.65 5.72 -9.03
N ALA A 5 -3.22 4.51 -9.34
CA ALA A 5 -1.92 4.00 -8.92
C ALA A 5 -1.07 3.64 -10.15
N GLY A 6 0.17 4.11 -10.16
CA GLY A 6 1.13 3.84 -11.20
C GLY A 6 2.43 3.27 -10.65
N VAL A 7 3.00 2.27 -11.35
CA VAL A 7 4.30 1.70 -10.99
C VAL A 7 5.34 2.12 -12.01
N LYS A 8 6.41 2.78 -11.53
CA LYS A 8 7.60 3.07 -12.30
C LYS A 8 8.76 2.21 -11.82
N LEU A 9 9.61 1.82 -12.74
CA LEU A 9 10.76 0.95 -12.47
C LEU A 9 12.04 1.62 -12.95
N GLY A 10 13.01 1.67 -12.07
CA GLY A 10 14.33 2.21 -12.33
C GLY A 10 15.43 1.28 -11.84
N ILE A 11 16.67 1.67 -12.03
CA ILE A 11 17.84 1.01 -11.48
C ILE A 11 18.54 2.00 -10.56
N SER A 12 18.89 1.55 -9.37
CA SER A 12 19.67 2.32 -8.39
C SER A 12 20.74 1.45 -7.71
N GLU A 13 21.55 2.07 -6.89
CA GLU A 13 22.35 1.34 -5.91
C GLU A 13 21.46 0.80 -4.78
N PRO A 14 21.76 -0.38 -4.26
CA PRO A 14 21.05 -0.92 -3.11
C PRO A 14 21.35 -0.13 -1.82
N TYR A 15 20.50 -0.28 -0.82
CA TYR A 15 20.82 0.22 0.51
C TYR A 15 21.97 -0.57 1.13
N SER A 16 22.77 0.08 2.01
CA SER A 16 23.95 -0.54 2.63
C SER A 16 23.64 -1.73 3.55
N ASP A 17 22.44 -1.77 4.09
CA ASP A 17 21.92 -2.84 4.96
C ASP A 17 21.21 -3.98 4.19
N GLY A 18 20.99 -3.80 2.88
CA GLY A 18 20.39 -4.80 1.99
C GLY A 18 21.06 -4.82 0.61
N PRO A 19 22.36 -5.21 0.51
CA PRO A 19 23.12 -5.10 -0.74
C PRO A 19 22.62 -6.05 -1.85
N ASP A 20 21.82 -7.06 -1.51
CA ASP A 20 21.21 -8.04 -2.41
C ASP A 20 19.69 -7.82 -2.60
N GLU A 21 19.17 -6.67 -2.19
CA GLU A 21 17.74 -6.39 -2.22
C GLU A 21 17.42 -5.15 -3.08
N GLY A 22 16.32 -5.24 -3.86
CA GLY A 22 15.76 -4.09 -4.56
C GLY A 22 15.16 -3.07 -3.61
N THR A 23 14.83 -1.89 -4.15
CA THR A 23 14.23 -0.82 -3.35
C THR A 23 12.76 -0.62 -3.70
N PHE A 24 11.98 -0.15 -2.73
CA PHE A 24 10.58 0.21 -2.91
C PHE A 24 10.30 1.56 -2.25
N MET A 25 9.50 2.37 -2.90
CA MET A 25 9.03 3.65 -2.38
C MET A 25 7.62 3.92 -2.86
N ALA A 26 6.72 4.23 -1.94
CA ALA A 26 5.38 4.71 -2.25
C ALA A 26 5.27 6.21 -1.95
N THR A 27 4.72 6.94 -2.91
CA THR A 27 4.41 8.38 -2.77
C THR A 27 2.94 8.61 -3.09
N ALA A 28 2.36 9.65 -2.49
CA ALA A 28 0.98 10.03 -2.74
C ALA A 28 0.88 11.52 -3.08
N GLU A 29 0.00 11.83 -4.03
CA GLU A 29 -0.39 13.18 -4.39
C GLU A 29 -1.89 13.35 -4.17
N LEU A 30 -2.25 14.36 -3.39
CA LEU A 30 -3.62 14.72 -3.07
C LEU A 30 -4.00 15.95 -3.90
N SER A 31 -4.76 15.71 -4.96
CA SER A 31 -5.17 16.78 -5.89
C SER A 31 -6.31 17.63 -5.31
N PRO A 32 -6.30 18.96 -5.49
CA PRO A 32 -7.45 19.81 -5.16
C PRO A 32 -8.74 19.43 -5.91
N MET A 33 -8.62 18.65 -6.99
CA MET A 33 -9.78 18.10 -7.69
C MET A 33 -10.48 17.01 -6.87
N ALA A 34 -9.71 16.29 -6.04
CA ALA A 34 -10.23 15.17 -5.26
C ALA A 34 -11.03 15.61 -4.03
N SER A 35 -10.62 16.70 -3.40
CA SER A 35 -11.27 17.23 -2.19
C SER A 35 -11.01 18.74 -2.06
N PRO A 36 -11.98 19.54 -1.56
CA PRO A 36 -11.76 20.96 -1.26
C PRO A 36 -10.71 21.20 -0.17
N ASP A 37 -10.38 20.18 0.62
CA ASP A 37 -9.39 20.24 1.70
C ASP A 37 -7.95 20.04 1.21
N PHE A 38 -7.77 19.70 -0.07
CA PHE A 38 -6.45 19.45 -0.64
C PHE A 38 -5.94 20.71 -1.36
N GLU A 39 -4.73 21.11 -1.07
CA GLU A 39 -4.07 22.26 -1.65
C GLU A 39 -2.98 21.85 -2.65
N MET A 40 -2.80 22.68 -3.69
CA MET A 40 -1.67 22.53 -4.60
C MET A 40 -0.37 22.91 -3.89
N GLY A 41 0.69 22.14 -4.15
CA GLY A 41 2.02 22.45 -3.63
C GLY A 41 2.84 21.21 -3.32
N PRO A 42 3.92 21.35 -2.56
CA PRO A 42 4.69 20.20 -2.06
C PRO A 42 3.77 19.28 -1.23
N PRO A 43 4.05 17.96 -1.18
CA PRO A 43 3.25 17.02 -0.42
C PRO A 43 3.09 17.45 1.05
N GLY A 44 1.86 17.67 1.46
CA GLY A 44 1.51 17.97 2.86
C GLY A 44 1.52 16.71 3.74
N ILE A 45 1.27 16.89 5.03
CA ILE A 45 1.31 15.81 6.04
C ILE A 45 0.39 14.64 5.64
N LYS A 46 -0.83 14.90 5.17
CA LYS A 46 -1.79 13.86 4.75
C LYS A 46 -1.24 13.00 3.59
N ALA A 47 -0.62 13.64 2.59
CA ALA A 47 -0.02 12.91 1.46
C ALA A 47 1.19 12.06 1.88
N ILE A 48 2.06 12.62 2.73
CA ILE A 48 3.22 11.91 3.28
C ILE A 48 2.75 10.73 4.13
N GLU A 49 1.76 10.92 5.00
CA GLU A 49 1.19 9.87 5.84
C GLU A 49 0.61 8.73 4.99
N LEU A 50 -0.22 9.07 3.98
CA LEU A 50 -0.80 8.08 3.07
C LEU A 50 0.29 7.24 2.39
N GLY A 51 1.29 7.89 1.78
CA GLY A 51 2.41 7.19 1.15
C GLY A 51 3.14 6.27 2.12
N ARG A 52 3.39 6.72 3.36
CA ARG A 52 4.09 5.91 4.38
C ARG A 52 3.28 4.72 4.89
N ILE A 53 1.96 4.88 5.06
CA ILE A 53 1.08 3.77 5.47
C ILE A 53 1.11 2.67 4.41
N ILE A 54 0.98 3.05 3.13
CA ILE A 54 1.00 2.11 2.01
C ILE A 54 2.38 1.47 1.85
N ASP A 55 3.47 2.27 1.91
CA ASP A 55 4.84 1.75 1.84
C ASP A 55 5.09 0.67 2.89
N ARG A 56 4.76 0.93 4.16
CA ARG A 56 4.95 -0.03 5.25
C ARG A 56 4.10 -1.28 5.07
N GLY A 57 2.82 -1.11 4.73
CA GLY A 57 1.92 -2.24 4.52
C GLY A 57 2.46 -3.22 3.47
N ILE A 58 2.96 -2.71 2.35
CA ILE A 58 3.52 -3.51 1.26
C ILE A 58 4.89 -4.09 1.63
N ARG A 59 5.78 -3.27 2.19
CA ARG A 59 7.15 -3.67 2.53
C ARG A 59 7.19 -4.81 3.53
N GLU A 60 6.37 -4.73 4.58
CA GLU A 60 6.36 -5.71 5.66
C GLU A 60 5.49 -6.96 5.35
N SER A 61 4.73 -6.92 4.25
CA SER A 61 3.83 -8.03 3.88
C SER A 61 4.55 -9.24 3.28
N GLY A 62 5.74 -9.03 2.73
CA GLY A 62 6.41 -10.03 1.90
C GLY A 62 5.79 -10.19 0.51
N LEU A 63 4.94 -9.25 0.06
CA LEU A 63 4.34 -9.25 -1.28
C LEU A 63 5.39 -9.14 -2.37
N ILE A 64 6.38 -8.25 -2.21
CA ILE A 64 7.48 -8.07 -3.16
C ILE A 64 8.67 -8.93 -2.73
N ASP A 65 9.16 -9.77 -3.62
CA ASP A 65 10.41 -10.51 -3.43
C ASP A 65 11.59 -9.59 -3.79
N PHE A 66 12.07 -8.84 -2.80
CA PHE A 66 13.14 -7.85 -2.99
C PHE A 66 14.45 -8.47 -3.47
N LYS A 67 14.74 -9.72 -3.10
CA LYS A 67 15.98 -10.40 -3.54
C LYS A 67 15.97 -10.69 -5.03
N LYS A 68 14.81 -10.99 -5.61
CA LYS A 68 14.69 -11.16 -7.07
C LYS A 68 14.77 -9.85 -7.86
N LEU A 69 14.82 -8.73 -7.18
CA LEU A 69 15.06 -7.42 -7.79
C LEU A 69 16.56 -7.05 -7.84
N CYS A 70 17.45 -7.88 -7.28
CA CYS A 70 18.89 -7.71 -7.39
C CYS A 70 19.37 -8.01 -8.81
N ILE A 71 20.16 -7.09 -9.39
CA ILE A 71 20.83 -7.27 -10.70
C ILE A 71 22.30 -7.63 -10.46
N GLU A 72 23.00 -6.86 -9.63
CA GLU A 72 24.38 -7.07 -9.22
C GLU A 72 24.53 -6.66 -7.75
N GLU A 73 24.84 -7.63 -6.90
CA GLU A 73 24.95 -7.44 -5.46
C GLU A 73 25.91 -6.27 -5.12
N GLY A 74 25.46 -5.39 -4.25
CA GLY A 74 26.20 -4.22 -3.79
C GLY A 74 26.34 -3.10 -4.80
N LYS A 75 25.81 -3.23 -6.04
CA LYS A 75 25.99 -2.23 -7.09
C LYS A 75 24.68 -1.81 -7.76
N LYS A 76 23.84 -2.76 -8.20
CA LYS A 76 22.67 -2.47 -9.02
C LYS A 76 21.49 -3.32 -8.62
N VAL A 77 20.37 -2.66 -8.35
CA VAL A 77 19.11 -3.28 -8.05
C VAL A 77 17.96 -2.58 -8.79
N TRP A 78 16.87 -3.29 -9.02
CA TRP A 78 15.63 -2.67 -9.44
C TRP A 78 15.03 -1.84 -8.31
N SER A 79 14.63 -0.62 -8.64
CA SER A 79 13.87 0.28 -7.77
C SER A 79 12.43 0.33 -8.25
N VAL A 80 11.51 0.02 -7.36
CA VAL A 80 10.06 0.06 -7.60
C VAL A 80 9.50 1.33 -6.99
N TYR A 81 8.97 2.23 -7.80
CA TYR A 81 8.28 3.45 -7.37
C TYR A 81 6.80 3.30 -7.60
N LEU A 82 6.02 3.45 -6.55
CA LEU A 82 4.57 3.44 -6.58
C LEU A 82 4.07 4.87 -6.36
N ASP A 83 3.42 5.43 -7.37
CA ASP A 83 2.80 6.75 -7.29
C ASP A 83 1.28 6.58 -7.16
N LEU A 84 0.72 7.17 -6.12
CA LEU A 84 -0.70 7.19 -5.82
C LEU A 84 -1.24 8.60 -6.08
N TYR A 85 -2.31 8.72 -6.84
CA TYR A 85 -2.94 9.99 -7.16
C TYR A 85 -4.43 9.95 -6.81
N ALA A 86 -4.83 10.74 -5.82
CA ALA A 86 -6.24 10.85 -5.44
C ALA A 86 -6.99 11.70 -6.47
N VAL A 87 -8.06 11.16 -7.04
CA VAL A 87 -8.92 11.79 -8.03
C VAL A 87 -10.23 12.24 -7.41
N ASN A 88 -10.77 11.45 -6.48
CA ASN A 88 -11.92 11.79 -5.68
C ASN A 88 -11.74 11.22 -4.26
N ASP A 89 -12.04 12.03 -3.24
CA ASP A 89 -11.99 11.67 -1.83
C ASP A 89 -13.37 11.87 -1.18
N ASP A 90 -14.05 10.75 -0.96
CA ASP A 90 -15.36 10.66 -0.29
C ASP A 90 -15.28 9.72 0.93
N GLY A 91 -14.12 9.74 1.59
CA GLY A 91 -13.77 8.88 2.72
C GLY A 91 -13.05 7.59 2.35
N ASN A 92 -12.46 6.95 3.33
CA ASN A 92 -11.71 5.69 3.28
C ASN A 92 -10.56 5.67 2.23
N LEU A 93 -9.91 6.82 2.04
CA LEU A 93 -8.86 7.00 1.04
C LEU A 93 -7.69 6.03 1.23
N ILE A 94 -7.34 5.69 2.48
CA ILE A 94 -6.20 4.80 2.79
C ILE A 94 -6.43 3.40 2.23
N ASP A 95 -7.61 2.83 2.45
CA ASP A 95 -7.92 1.46 2.02
C ASP A 95 -8.06 1.39 0.49
N VAL A 96 -8.69 2.40 -0.12
CA VAL A 96 -8.79 2.50 -1.59
C VAL A 96 -7.40 2.63 -2.22
N ALA A 97 -6.51 3.44 -1.62
CA ALA A 97 -5.13 3.58 -2.08
C ALA A 97 -4.34 2.27 -1.96
N ALA A 98 -4.53 1.51 -0.86
CA ALA A 98 -3.90 0.20 -0.68
C ALA A 98 -4.35 -0.82 -1.73
N LEU A 99 -5.65 -0.85 -2.05
CA LEU A 99 -6.19 -1.70 -3.11
C LEU A 99 -5.68 -1.31 -4.48
N ALA A 100 -5.64 0.00 -4.79
CA ALA A 100 -5.09 0.51 -6.04
C ALA A 100 -3.59 0.13 -6.18
N ALA A 101 -2.82 0.25 -5.10
CA ALA A 101 -1.42 -0.15 -5.03
C ALA A 101 -1.21 -1.63 -5.33
N LEU A 102 -1.99 -2.50 -4.67
CA LEU A 102 -1.95 -3.95 -4.88
C LEU A 102 -2.22 -4.31 -6.34
N ILE A 103 -3.27 -3.74 -6.93
CA ILE A 103 -3.65 -3.98 -8.33
C ILE A 103 -2.58 -3.47 -9.30
N ALA A 104 -2.01 -2.29 -9.05
CA ALA A 104 -0.95 -1.72 -9.89
C ALA A 104 0.31 -2.58 -9.86
N LEU A 105 0.74 -3.03 -8.68
CA LEU A 105 1.89 -3.94 -8.52
C LEU A 105 1.64 -5.29 -9.20
N ALA A 106 0.45 -5.86 -9.05
CA ALA A 106 0.08 -7.13 -9.68
C ALA A 106 0.15 -7.10 -11.21
N ASN A 107 -0.10 -5.93 -11.81
CA ASN A 107 -0.05 -5.73 -13.26
C ASN A 107 1.32 -5.22 -13.76
N ALA A 108 2.22 -4.84 -12.86
CA ALA A 108 3.52 -4.29 -13.21
C ALA A 108 4.43 -5.36 -13.86
N LYS A 109 5.25 -4.90 -14.81
CA LYS A 109 6.21 -5.76 -15.53
C LYS A 109 7.58 -5.10 -15.51
N LEU A 110 8.61 -5.89 -15.23
CA LEU A 110 9.99 -5.45 -15.32
C LEU A 110 10.33 -5.09 -16.77
N PRO A 111 10.91 -3.92 -17.06
CA PRO A 111 11.40 -3.62 -18.40
C PRO A 111 12.61 -4.50 -18.75
N VAL A 112 12.96 -4.55 -20.02
CA VAL A 112 14.16 -5.26 -20.47
C VAL A 112 15.40 -4.45 -20.07
N TYR A 113 16.32 -5.08 -19.37
CA TYR A 113 17.61 -4.50 -19.04
C TYR A 113 18.71 -5.06 -19.97
N ASN A 114 19.42 -4.17 -20.64
CA ASN A 114 20.57 -4.53 -21.48
C ASN A 114 21.86 -4.40 -20.64
N GLU A 115 22.38 -5.52 -20.18
CA GLU A 115 23.57 -5.57 -19.33
C GLU A 115 24.83 -5.00 -20.04
N LYS A 116 24.92 -5.14 -21.38
CA LYS A 116 26.09 -4.65 -22.14
C LYS A 116 26.12 -3.13 -22.28
N GLU A 117 24.98 -2.53 -22.44
CA GLU A 117 24.82 -1.08 -22.58
C GLU A 117 24.48 -0.40 -21.25
N GLU A 118 24.22 -1.18 -20.21
CA GLU A 118 23.80 -0.73 -18.88
C GLU A 118 22.56 0.18 -18.92
N LYS A 119 21.59 -0.14 -19.81
CA LYS A 119 20.41 0.68 -20.07
C LYS A 119 19.13 -0.13 -19.99
N ILE A 120 18.08 0.56 -19.55
CA ILE A 120 16.71 0.06 -19.65
C ILE A 120 16.23 0.27 -21.09
N GLU A 121 15.83 -0.79 -21.75
CA GLU A 121 15.17 -0.69 -23.05
C GLU A 121 13.69 -0.36 -22.89
N HIS A 122 13.20 0.64 -23.61
CA HIS A 122 11.78 1.03 -23.62
C HIS A 122 10.92 0.05 -24.45
N LYS A 123 11.11 -1.25 -24.23
CA LYS A 123 10.30 -2.30 -24.83
C LYS A 123 9.38 -2.92 -23.78
N LEU A 124 8.15 -3.20 -24.18
CA LEU A 124 7.22 -3.94 -23.34
C LEU A 124 7.79 -5.33 -23.06
N SER A 125 8.15 -5.55 -21.80
CA SER A 125 8.56 -6.88 -21.32
C SER A 125 7.33 -7.70 -20.94
N LYS A 126 7.49 -9.02 -20.98
CA LYS A 126 6.50 -9.98 -20.47
C LYS A 126 6.83 -10.44 -19.05
N THR A 127 7.99 -10.06 -18.51
CA THR A 127 8.44 -10.46 -17.18
C THR A 127 7.63 -9.74 -16.11
N PRO A 128 6.83 -10.43 -15.29
CA PRO A 128 6.09 -9.79 -14.22
C PRO A 128 7.04 -9.29 -13.12
N LEU A 129 6.57 -8.32 -12.35
CA LEU A 129 7.22 -7.97 -11.09
C LEU A 129 7.29 -9.23 -10.20
N PRO A 130 8.41 -9.49 -9.51
CA PRO A 130 8.55 -10.67 -8.66
C PRO A 130 7.71 -10.54 -7.39
N LEU A 131 6.44 -10.91 -7.48
CA LEU A 131 5.49 -10.89 -6.38
C LEU A 131 5.27 -12.29 -5.83
N ASN A 132 5.19 -12.36 -4.51
CA ASN A 132 4.71 -13.54 -3.81
C ASN A 132 3.17 -13.54 -3.83
N LYS A 133 2.58 -14.41 -4.64
CA LYS A 133 1.12 -14.50 -4.81
C LYS A 133 0.39 -15.10 -3.60
N ASP A 134 1.14 -15.62 -2.66
CA ASP A 134 0.61 -16.16 -1.41
C ASP A 134 0.63 -15.10 -0.29
N ALA A 135 1.24 -13.92 -0.55
CA ALA A 135 1.24 -12.77 0.33
C ALA A 135 0.35 -11.65 -0.27
N LEU A 136 -0.92 -11.66 0.07
CA LEU A 136 -1.85 -10.59 -0.30
C LEU A 136 -1.75 -9.44 0.71
N ALA A 137 -1.41 -8.23 0.24
CA ALA A 137 -1.23 -7.07 1.11
C ALA A 137 -2.33 -6.03 0.88
N PHE A 138 -3.06 -5.65 1.92
CA PHE A 138 -4.06 -4.58 1.86
C PHE A 138 -4.29 -3.96 3.25
N ASN A 139 -5.00 -2.84 3.30
CA ASN A 139 -5.31 -2.15 4.53
C ASN A 139 -6.80 -2.27 4.87
N ILE A 140 -7.10 -2.29 6.17
CA ILE A 140 -8.43 -2.05 6.71
C ILE A 140 -8.30 -0.95 7.75
N THR A 141 -9.03 0.14 7.52
CA THR A 141 -9.03 1.32 8.38
C THR A 141 -10.34 1.39 9.13
N LEU A 142 -10.23 1.53 10.46
CA LEU A 142 -11.37 1.65 11.36
C LEU A 142 -11.35 3.02 12.02
N HIS A 143 -12.53 3.60 12.19
CA HIS A 143 -12.74 4.88 12.84
C HIS A 143 -13.61 4.73 14.08
N LYS A 144 -13.23 5.42 15.15
CA LYS A 144 -14.03 5.53 16.36
C LYS A 144 -14.81 6.84 16.33
N ILE A 145 -16.14 6.74 16.56
CA ILE A 145 -17.04 7.89 16.72
C ILE A 145 -17.84 7.65 18.01
N GLY A 146 -17.55 8.41 19.07
CA GLY A 146 -18.10 8.15 20.39
C GLY A 146 -17.77 6.72 20.86
N ASP A 147 -18.77 5.91 21.14
CA ASP A 147 -18.61 4.52 21.59
C ASP A 147 -18.69 3.50 20.43
N THR A 148 -18.79 3.98 19.20
CA THR A 148 -18.95 3.12 18.02
C THR A 148 -17.64 3.06 17.21
N ILE A 149 -17.32 1.85 16.73
CA ILE A 149 -16.22 1.62 15.79
C ILE A 149 -16.84 1.23 14.46
N ILE A 150 -16.45 1.94 13.39
CA ILE A 150 -16.94 1.73 12.04
C ILE A 150 -15.78 1.43 11.09
N ALA A 151 -16.07 0.68 10.03
CA ALA A 151 -15.20 0.48 8.88
C ALA A 151 -15.83 1.19 7.68
N ASP A 152 -15.00 1.55 6.70
CA ASP A 152 -15.41 2.20 5.46
C ASP A 152 -16.24 3.48 5.70
N PRO A 153 -15.67 4.47 6.41
CA PRO A 153 -16.37 5.71 6.72
C PRO A 153 -16.56 6.58 5.48
N SER A 154 -17.65 7.33 5.44
CA SER A 154 -17.78 8.48 4.55
C SER A 154 -16.85 9.61 5.00
N ARG A 155 -16.67 10.63 4.17
CA ARG A 155 -15.85 11.79 4.49
C ARG A 155 -16.37 12.52 5.74
N GLU A 156 -17.68 12.69 5.86
CA GLU A 156 -18.31 13.34 7.02
C GLU A 156 -18.07 12.53 8.32
N GLU A 157 -18.09 11.20 8.23
CA GLU A 157 -17.79 10.33 9.37
C GLU A 157 -16.31 10.38 9.76
N GLU A 158 -15.40 10.50 8.78
CA GLU A 158 -13.98 10.73 9.06
C GLU A 158 -13.72 12.06 9.77
N GLU A 159 -14.41 13.14 9.37
CA GLU A 159 -14.27 14.46 9.97
C GLU A 159 -14.63 14.44 11.46
N ILE A 160 -15.75 13.80 11.83
CA ILE A 160 -16.23 13.74 13.21
C ILE A 160 -15.61 12.63 14.04
N SER A 161 -14.79 11.75 13.44
CA SER A 161 -14.21 10.63 14.17
C SER A 161 -13.20 11.08 15.23
N ASP A 162 -13.19 10.39 16.37
CA ASP A 162 -12.32 10.67 17.52
C ASP A 162 -10.92 10.05 17.34
N ALA A 163 -10.86 8.87 16.75
CA ALA A 163 -9.63 8.13 16.49
C ALA A 163 -9.74 7.31 15.21
N ARG A 164 -8.60 7.09 14.57
CA ARG A 164 -8.44 6.21 13.41
C ARG A 164 -7.39 5.15 13.70
N MET A 165 -7.64 3.93 13.25
CA MET A 165 -6.68 2.84 13.28
C MET A 165 -6.60 2.21 11.88
N SER A 166 -5.48 2.43 11.19
CA SER A 166 -5.18 1.80 9.90
C SER A 166 -4.29 0.59 10.13
N ILE A 167 -4.78 -0.58 9.74
CA ILE A 167 -4.10 -1.86 9.96
C ILE A 167 -3.83 -2.49 8.59
N ALA A 168 -2.55 -2.63 8.26
CA ALA A 168 -2.16 -3.40 7.09
C ALA A 168 -2.07 -4.88 7.46
N ILE A 169 -2.65 -5.69 6.63
CA ILE A 169 -2.68 -7.14 6.77
C ILE A 169 -2.12 -7.83 5.53
N SER A 170 -1.57 -9.01 5.76
CA SER A 170 -1.15 -9.91 4.70
C SER A 170 -1.83 -11.25 4.92
N ASP A 171 -2.39 -11.81 3.85
CA ASP A 171 -2.81 -13.21 3.84
C ASP A 171 -1.66 -14.04 3.30
N ASN A 172 -1.18 -14.97 4.11
CA ASN A 172 -0.17 -15.95 3.72
C ASN A 172 -0.77 -17.35 3.77
N ASP A 173 -1.30 -17.79 2.65
CA ASP A 173 -1.90 -19.14 2.48
C ASP A 173 -3.03 -19.42 3.52
N GLY A 174 -3.89 -18.44 3.72
CA GLY A 174 -5.03 -18.49 4.65
C GLY A 174 -4.70 -18.10 6.09
N GLU A 175 -3.45 -17.74 6.41
CA GLU A 175 -3.06 -17.19 7.69
C GLU A 175 -3.01 -15.66 7.61
N ILE A 176 -3.94 -14.99 8.25
CA ILE A 176 -3.98 -13.53 8.33
C ILE A 176 -2.92 -13.03 9.31
N ARG A 177 -2.04 -12.15 8.83
CA ARG A 177 -0.98 -11.51 9.62
C ARG A 177 -1.13 -10.01 9.58
N ILE A 178 -0.96 -9.36 10.72
CA ILE A 178 -0.85 -7.90 10.81
C ILE A 178 0.60 -7.53 10.48
N THR A 179 0.77 -6.69 9.46
CA THR A 179 2.09 -6.26 8.99
C THR A 179 2.44 -4.87 9.47
N SER A 180 1.47 -3.98 9.58
CA SER A 180 1.66 -2.68 10.22
C SER A 180 0.39 -2.17 10.88
N VAL A 181 0.57 -1.34 11.91
CA VAL A 181 -0.52 -0.65 12.62
C VAL A 181 -0.17 0.82 12.72
N GLN A 182 -1.07 1.67 12.26
CA GLN A 182 -0.91 3.12 12.33
C GLN A 182 -2.14 3.76 12.97
N LYS A 183 -1.94 4.39 14.14
CA LYS A 183 -2.99 5.16 14.80
C LYS A 183 -2.93 6.61 14.32
N GLY A 184 -4.08 7.14 13.90
CA GLY A 184 -4.28 8.57 13.63
C GLY A 184 -5.16 9.22 14.70
N LYS A 185 -5.08 10.55 14.81
CA LYS A 185 -5.74 11.38 15.83
C LYS A 185 -5.28 11.07 17.26
N ASP A 186 -5.54 11.98 18.20
CA ASP A 186 -4.90 11.96 19.53
C ASP A 186 -5.67 11.15 20.60
N ILE A 187 -6.97 10.93 20.40
CA ILE A 187 -7.81 10.24 21.39
C ILE A 187 -7.30 8.80 21.60
N PRO A 188 -7.04 8.36 22.83
CA PRO A 188 -6.59 7.02 23.11
C PRO A 188 -7.69 5.99 22.88
N LEU A 189 -7.27 4.75 22.61
CA LEU A 189 -8.15 3.58 22.54
C LEU A 189 -7.95 2.72 23.76
N SER A 190 -9.03 2.26 24.37
CA SER A 190 -9.00 1.31 25.49
C SER A 190 -8.66 -0.10 25.01
N THR A 191 -8.33 -0.99 25.94
CA THR A 191 -8.07 -2.40 25.65
C THR A 191 -9.29 -3.08 25.00
N ASP A 192 -10.50 -2.82 25.53
CA ASP A 192 -11.73 -3.39 24.99
C ASP A 192 -12.03 -2.92 23.56
N GLU A 193 -11.73 -1.64 23.27
CA GLU A 193 -11.84 -1.10 21.91
C GLU A 193 -10.81 -1.73 20.97
N MET A 194 -9.61 -1.98 21.44
CA MET A 194 -8.58 -2.68 20.65
C MET A 194 -8.98 -4.13 20.36
N GLU A 195 -9.53 -4.86 21.32
CA GLU A 195 -10.06 -6.22 21.09
C GLU A 195 -11.18 -6.21 20.06
N LYS A 196 -12.10 -5.24 20.15
CA LYS A 196 -13.16 -5.07 19.16
C LYS A 196 -12.61 -4.76 17.77
N ILE A 197 -11.60 -3.88 17.66
CA ILE A 197 -10.92 -3.56 16.41
C ILE A 197 -10.33 -4.82 15.79
N PHE A 198 -9.57 -5.62 16.53
CA PHE A 198 -8.97 -6.84 16.01
C PHE A 198 -10.01 -7.88 15.57
N SER A 199 -11.10 -8.05 16.32
CA SER A 199 -12.20 -8.91 15.91
C SER A 199 -12.82 -8.45 14.59
N MET A 200 -13.07 -7.15 14.42
CA MET A 200 -13.60 -6.58 13.18
C MET A 200 -12.64 -6.78 11.99
N ILE A 201 -11.32 -6.62 12.22
CA ILE A 201 -10.29 -6.87 11.20
C ILE A 201 -10.32 -8.33 10.75
N GLU A 202 -10.40 -9.27 11.70
CA GLU A 202 -10.46 -10.70 11.39
C GLU A 202 -11.70 -11.03 10.53
N ASP A 203 -12.86 -10.53 10.92
CA ASP A 203 -14.12 -10.78 10.21
C ASP A 203 -14.10 -10.15 8.81
N LYS A 204 -13.63 -8.89 8.68
CA LYS A 204 -13.49 -8.23 7.38
C LYS A 204 -12.45 -8.90 6.49
N SER A 205 -11.36 -9.39 7.05
CA SER A 205 -10.36 -10.15 6.30
C SER A 205 -10.94 -11.42 5.69
N LYS A 206 -11.75 -12.18 6.45
CA LYS A 206 -12.43 -13.39 5.95
C LYS A 206 -13.37 -13.08 4.77
N GLU A 207 -13.96 -11.89 4.76
CA GLU A 207 -14.82 -11.43 3.67
C GLU A 207 -14.01 -10.99 2.43
N LEU A 208 -12.98 -10.16 2.64
CA LEU A 208 -12.25 -9.48 1.57
C LEU A 208 -11.22 -10.37 0.88
N VAL A 209 -10.48 -11.20 1.62
CA VAL A 209 -9.38 -12.01 1.09
C VAL A 209 -9.81 -12.89 -0.10
N PRO A 210 -10.90 -13.67 -0.04
CA PRO A 210 -11.32 -14.50 -1.18
C PRO A 210 -11.66 -13.66 -2.43
N ALA A 211 -12.29 -12.49 -2.22
CA ALA A 211 -12.63 -11.60 -3.33
C ALA A 211 -11.38 -11.01 -3.97
N LEU A 212 -10.39 -10.57 -3.15
CA LEU A 212 -9.14 -10.00 -3.62
C LEU A 212 -8.26 -11.03 -4.33
N LEU A 213 -8.14 -12.25 -3.80
CA LEU A 213 -7.41 -13.35 -4.45
C LEU A 213 -7.97 -13.64 -5.84
N LYS A 214 -9.29 -13.71 -5.95
CA LYS A 214 -9.97 -13.91 -7.23
C LYS A 214 -9.73 -12.75 -8.19
N TYR A 215 -9.82 -11.52 -7.72
CA TYR A 215 -9.74 -10.32 -8.58
C TYR A 215 -8.30 -10.02 -9.02
N VAL A 216 -7.34 -10.18 -8.13
CA VAL A 216 -5.93 -9.84 -8.36
C VAL A 216 -5.18 -10.96 -9.05
N TRP A 217 -5.40 -12.21 -8.62
CA TRP A 217 -4.63 -13.37 -9.10
C TRP A 217 -5.44 -14.35 -9.97
N GLY A 218 -6.76 -14.20 -10.06
CA GLY A 218 -7.63 -15.13 -10.77
C GLY A 218 -7.74 -16.51 -10.09
N LYS A 219 -7.51 -16.55 -8.77
CA LYS A 219 -7.55 -17.79 -7.94
C LYS A 219 -8.94 -18.07 -7.41
#